data_b9a5d888fb0ec309ee9c417faa8b9a5f
#
_entry.id   b9a5d888fb0ec309ee9c417faa8b9a5f
#
_cell.length_a   1.000
_cell.length_b   1.000
_cell.length_c   1.000
_cell.angle_alpha   90.00
_cell.angle_beta   90.00
_cell.angle_gamma   90.00
#
_symmetry.space_group_name_H-M   'P 1'
#
loop_
_entity.id
_entity.type
_entity.pdbx_description
1 polymer ?
#
loop_
_entity_poly.entity_id
_entity_poly.type
_entity_poly.pdbx_seq_one_letter_code
_entity_poly.pdbx_strand_id
1 'polypeptide(L)'
;MDKDHHLLEKLKNSDEEAFEEIFRSYFIPLNNYAKFYTGSSQLAEDLVHDVYCKIWEKREKLEIHTSIKSYLYKSVHNNCIQYLRHQKVVQEHNRSQQGKLEEAMIINRLFFETGLTRLFQKEIGEMLNKAIAKLPDKTRKIYKMSRNNDQSNKEIAKKFKLTEKAVEYHITKALSYLKLELKDYL
;
A
#
# COMPACT_ATOMS: atom_id res chain seq x y z
N MET A 1 18.45 14.44 8.43
CA MET A 1 17.79 14.61 9.74
C MET A 1 17.35 16.06 9.96
N ASP A 2 18.11 17.05 9.55
CA ASP A 2 17.80 18.48 9.80
C ASP A 2 16.54 19.00 9.11
N LYS A 3 16.31 18.65 7.85
CA LYS A 3 15.17 19.17 7.06
C LYS A 3 13.82 18.68 7.58
N ASP A 4 13.72 17.40 7.93
CA ASP A 4 12.48 16.80 8.44
C ASP A 4 12.10 17.40 9.80
N HIS A 5 13.09 17.64 10.67
CA HIS A 5 12.86 18.25 11.98
C HIS A 5 12.36 19.70 11.84
N HIS A 6 12.98 20.47 10.96
CA HIS A 6 12.56 21.85 10.70
C HIS A 6 11.13 21.94 10.15
N LEU A 7 10.78 21.03 9.22
CA LEU A 7 9.43 20.95 8.66
C LEU A 7 8.38 20.58 9.73
N LEU A 8 8.74 19.68 10.65
CA LEU A 8 7.87 19.28 11.76
C LEU A 8 7.62 20.44 12.74
N GLU A 9 8.65 21.19 13.10
CA GLU A 9 8.50 22.36 13.97
C GLU A 9 7.61 23.44 13.33
N LYS A 10 7.79 23.70 12.04
CA LYS A 10 6.92 24.60 11.30
C LYS A 10 5.47 24.10 11.28
N LEU A 11 5.27 22.83 11.03
CA LEU A 11 3.93 22.21 11.04
C LEU A 11 3.24 22.36 12.40
N LYS A 12 3.96 22.13 13.49
CA LYS A 12 3.45 22.32 14.86
C LYS A 12 3.01 23.77 15.12
N ASN A 13 3.72 24.72 14.52
CA ASN A 13 3.39 26.14 14.60
C ASN A 13 2.29 26.58 13.61
N SER A 14 1.55 25.60 13.03
CA SER A 14 0.45 25.86 12.10
C SER A 14 0.87 26.54 10.78
N ASP A 15 2.12 26.30 10.33
CA ASP A 15 2.63 26.82 9.08
C ASP A 15 2.01 26.01 7.92
N GLU A 16 1.15 26.67 7.14
CA GLU A 16 0.44 26.06 6.01
C GLU A 16 1.39 25.69 4.85
N GLU A 17 2.47 26.47 4.64
CA GLU A 17 3.45 26.18 3.60
C GLU A 17 4.22 24.88 3.91
N ALA A 18 4.54 24.67 5.19
CA ALA A 18 5.18 23.42 5.62
C ALA A 18 4.24 22.21 5.43
N PHE A 19 2.94 22.38 5.72
CA PHE A 19 1.96 21.34 5.46
C PHE A 19 1.82 21.05 3.96
N GLU A 20 1.76 22.09 3.13
CA GLU A 20 1.68 21.95 1.67
C GLU A 20 2.94 21.26 1.10
N GLU A 21 4.14 21.59 1.59
CA GLU A 21 5.38 20.91 1.17
C GLU A 21 5.34 19.42 1.50
N ILE A 22 4.85 19.05 2.69
CA ILE A 22 4.67 17.65 3.09
C ILE A 22 3.64 16.97 2.19
N PHE A 23 2.50 17.61 1.96
CA PHE A 23 1.44 17.10 1.09
C PHE A 23 1.96 16.83 -0.32
N ARG A 24 2.54 17.81 -0.99
CA ARG A 24 3.08 17.69 -2.35
C ARG A 24 4.16 16.61 -2.47
N SER A 25 4.98 16.44 -1.43
CA SER A 25 6.08 15.48 -1.45
C SER A 25 5.61 14.03 -1.32
N TYR A 26 4.52 13.78 -0.58
CA TYR A 26 4.15 12.42 -0.19
C TYR A 26 2.77 11.99 -0.66
N PHE A 27 1.88 12.88 -1.12
CA PHE A 27 0.51 12.53 -1.50
C PHE A 27 0.45 11.44 -2.58
N ILE A 28 1.14 11.65 -3.71
CA ILE A 28 1.13 10.68 -4.82
C ILE A 28 1.75 9.33 -4.40
N PRO A 29 2.95 9.29 -3.77
CA PRO A 29 3.51 8.02 -3.29
C PRO A 29 2.61 7.30 -2.28
N LEU A 30 1.95 8.02 -1.37
CA LEU A 30 1.04 7.44 -0.39
C LEU A 30 -0.25 6.90 -1.03
N ASN A 31 -0.79 7.59 -2.03
CA ASN A 31 -1.94 7.09 -2.79
C ASN A 31 -1.61 5.80 -3.54
N ASN A 32 -0.46 5.73 -4.19
CA ASN A 32 -0.01 4.51 -4.84
C ASN A 32 0.15 3.36 -3.83
N TYR A 33 0.67 3.68 -2.63
CA TYR A 33 0.78 2.74 -1.54
C TYR A 33 -0.59 2.26 -1.05
N ALA A 34 -1.51 3.18 -0.75
CA ALA A 34 -2.87 2.85 -0.29
C ALA A 34 -3.68 2.08 -1.35
N LYS A 35 -3.54 2.45 -2.63
CA LYS A 35 -4.18 1.76 -3.75
C LYS A 35 -3.78 0.30 -3.83
N PHE A 36 -2.54 -0.02 -3.49
CA PHE A 36 -2.07 -1.39 -3.43
C PHE A 36 -2.88 -2.24 -2.43
N TYR A 37 -3.27 -1.68 -1.27
CA TYR A 37 -4.10 -2.35 -0.26
C TYR A 37 -5.57 -2.42 -0.65
N THR A 38 -6.09 -1.32 -1.17
CA THR A 38 -7.53 -1.14 -1.39
C THR A 38 -7.99 -1.68 -2.73
N GLY A 39 -7.11 -1.70 -3.74
CA GLY A 39 -7.46 -2.01 -5.13
C GLY A 39 -8.29 -0.92 -5.80
N SER A 40 -8.59 0.21 -5.13
CA SER A 40 -9.39 1.33 -5.63
C SER A 40 -8.62 2.64 -5.46
N SER A 41 -8.54 3.43 -6.53
CA SER A 41 -7.88 4.74 -6.50
C SER A 41 -8.63 5.72 -5.61
N GLN A 42 -9.97 5.74 -5.72
CA GLN A 42 -10.82 6.65 -4.94
C GLN A 42 -10.70 6.35 -3.45
N LEU A 43 -10.82 5.08 -3.06
CA LEU A 43 -10.70 4.68 -1.67
C LEU A 43 -9.29 4.93 -1.11
N ALA A 44 -8.25 4.72 -1.92
CA ALA A 44 -6.88 5.04 -1.53
C ALA A 44 -6.73 6.53 -1.22
N GLU A 45 -7.29 7.39 -2.08
CA GLU A 45 -7.30 8.84 -1.92
C GLU A 45 -8.02 9.25 -0.64
N ASP A 46 -9.21 8.70 -0.37
CA ASP A 46 -9.98 8.96 0.86
C ASP A 46 -9.16 8.59 2.12
N LEU A 47 -8.54 7.40 2.15
CA LEU A 47 -7.73 6.96 3.29
C LEU A 47 -6.48 7.80 3.51
N VAL A 48 -5.86 8.31 2.44
CA VAL A 48 -4.70 9.20 2.51
C VAL A 48 -5.13 10.59 2.98
N HIS A 49 -6.23 11.14 2.46
CA HIS A 49 -6.80 12.41 2.92
C HIS A 49 -7.12 12.37 4.41
N ASP A 50 -7.73 11.31 4.90
CA ASP A 50 -8.01 11.12 6.33
C ASP A 50 -6.75 11.22 7.20
N VAL A 51 -5.61 10.73 6.71
CA VAL A 51 -4.32 10.86 7.42
C VAL A 51 -3.89 12.31 7.47
N TYR A 52 -3.96 13.04 6.37
CA TYR A 52 -3.58 14.45 6.34
C TYR A 52 -4.49 15.33 7.19
N CYS A 53 -5.80 15.09 7.19
CA CYS A 53 -6.74 15.78 8.08
C CYS A 53 -6.37 15.56 9.55
N LYS A 54 -6.13 14.30 9.95
CA LYS A 54 -5.71 13.97 11.32
C LYS A 54 -4.38 14.59 11.73
N ILE A 55 -3.43 14.69 10.79
CA ILE A 55 -2.14 15.36 11.03
C ILE A 55 -2.37 16.85 11.27
N TRP A 56 -3.16 17.51 10.42
CA TRP A 56 -3.46 18.92 10.58
C TRP A 56 -4.22 19.23 11.86
N GLU A 57 -5.23 18.43 12.19
CA GLU A 57 -6.01 18.57 13.44
C GLU A 57 -5.16 18.42 14.71
N LYS A 58 -4.18 17.51 14.68
CA LYS A 58 -3.34 17.18 15.84
C LYS A 58 -1.95 17.80 15.80
N ARG A 59 -1.66 18.68 14.84
CA ARG A 59 -0.33 19.21 14.56
C ARG A 59 0.44 19.75 15.77
N GLU A 60 -0.26 20.45 16.65
CA GLU A 60 0.35 21.05 17.85
C GLU A 60 0.84 20.00 18.86
N LYS A 61 0.15 18.85 18.91
CA LYS A 61 0.45 17.72 19.82
C LYS A 61 1.17 16.58 19.14
N LEU A 62 1.64 16.80 17.89
CA LEU A 62 2.23 15.74 17.08
C LEU A 62 3.64 15.43 17.60
N GLU A 63 3.82 14.24 18.16
CA GLU A 63 5.13 13.72 18.56
C GLU A 63 5.61 12.69 17.53
N ILE A 64 6.54 13.08 16.67
CA ILE A 64 7.15 12.20 15.69
C ILE A 64 8.61 11.96 16.09
N HIS A 65 8.89 10.75 16.59
CA HIS A 65 10.24 10.31 16.98
C HIS A 65 11.03 9.70 15.80
N THR A 66 10.41 9.62 14.63
CA THR A 66 10.98 9.08 13.39
C THR A 66 10.96 10.16 12.30
N SER A 67 11.22 9.79 11.04
CA SER A 67 11.03 10.73 9.93
C SER A 67 9.53 10.97 9.65
N ILE A 68 9.20 12.14 9.11
CA ILE A 68 7.85 12.47 8.62
C ILE A 68 7.36 11.39 7.66
N LYS A 69 8.24 10.95 6.77
CA LYS A 69 7.97 9.88 5.80
C LYS A 69 7.50 8.60 6.50
N SER A 70 8.27 8.11 7.47
CA SER A 70 7.94 6.88 8.20
C SER A 70 6.61 7.00 8.93
N TYR A 71 6.35 8.15 9.54
CA TYR A 71 5.09 8.44 10.23
C TYR A 71 3.90 8.40 9.27
N LEU A 72 4.01 9.07 8.12
CA LEU A 72 2.95 9.11 7.10
C LEU A 72 2.62 7.71 6.57
N TYR A 73 3.64 6.96 6.15
CA TYR A 73 3.44 5.60 5.66
C TYR A 73 2.82 4.69 6.71
N LYS A 74 3.28 4.77 7.97
CA LYS A 74 2.69 4.01 9.09
C LYS A 74 1.22 4.37 9.33
N SER A 75 0.90 5.65 9.25
CA SER A 75 -0.47 6.15 9.45
C SER A 75 -1.41 5.67 8.33
N VAL A 76 -1.00 5.80 7.07
CA VAL A 76 -1.75 5.30 5.91
C VAL A 76 -1.89 3.78 5.96
N HIS A 77 -0.81 3.06 6.31
CA HIS A 77 -0.86 1.61 6.50
C HIS A 77 -1.94 1.22 7.52
N ASN A 78 -1.93 1.86 8.70
CA ASN A 78 -2.89 1.57 9.75
C ASN A 78 -4.34 1.80 9.29
N ASN A 79 -4.61 2.89 8.55
CA ASN A 79 -5.92 3.15 7.98
C ASN A 79 -6.32 2.06 6.97
N CYS A 80 -5.40 1.64 6.09
CA CYS A 80 -5.64 0.56 5.13
C CYS A 80 -5.97 -0.77 5.84
N ILE A 81 -5.20 -1.15 6.87
CA ILE A 81 -5.44 -2.37 7.64
C ILE A 81 -6.76 -2.31 8.39
N GLN A 82 -7.10 -1.16 8.99
CA GLN A 82 -8.41 -0.98 9.64
C GLN A 82 -9.55 -1.15 8.64
N TYR A 83 -9.44 -0.55 7.46
CA TYR A 83 -10.41 -0.71 6.39
C TYR A 83 -10.57 -2.19 5.99
N LEU A 84 -9.46 -2.90 5.74
CA LEU A 84 -9.50 -4.32 5.36
C LEU A 84 -10.11 -5.20 6.47
N ARG A 85 -9.83 -4.91 7.73
CA ARG A 85 -10.44 -5.61 8.88
C ARG A 85 -11.94 -5.35 8.94
N HIS A 86 -12.37 -4.10 8.77
CA HIS A 86 -13.79 -3.75 8.74
C HIS A 86 -14.52 -4.44 7.57
N GLN A 87 -13.93 -4.45 6.40
CA GLN A 87 -14.47 -5.16 5.23
C GLN A 87 -14.59 -6.67 5.49
N LYS A 88 -13.64 -7.28 6.22
CA LYS A 88 -13.70 -8.69 6.60
C LYS A 88 -14.88 -8.99 7.53
N VAL A 89 -15.15 -8.12 8.51
CA VAL A 89 -16.28 -8.25 9.43
C VAL A 89 -17.62 -8.12 8.70
N VAL A 90 -17.69 -7.19 7.73
CA VAL A 90 -18.91 -6.98 6.91
C VAL A 90 -19.12 -8.10 5.89
N GLN A 91 -18.06 -8.79 5.47
CA GLN A 91 -18.07 -9.81 4.41
C GLN A 91 -17.59 -11.19 4.90
N GLU A 92 -18.09 -11.69 6.02
CA GLU A 92 -17.76 -13.04 6.52
C GLU A 92 -17.99 -14.19 5.51
N HIS A 93 -18.39 -13.86 4.27
CA HIS A 93 -18.69 -14.81 3.21
C HIS A 93 -17.74 -14.82 2.01
N ASN A 94 -16.66 -14.00 1.97
CA ASN A 94 -15.77 -13.97 0.79
C ASN A 94 -14.30 -14.24 1.13
N ARG A 95 -13.82 -15.46 0.84
CA ARG A 95 -12.42 -15.92 0.97
C ARG A 95 -11.38 -15.07 0.20
N SER A 96 -11.78 -14.16 -0.69
CA SER A 96 -10.85 -13.35 -1.51
C SER A 96 -10.06 -12.29 -0.74
N GLN A 97 -10.49 -11.96 0.48
CA GLN A 97 -9.88 -10.91 1.31
C GLN A 97 -8.62 -11.37 2.07
N GLN A 98 -8.44 -12.67 2.31
CA GLN A 98 -7.26 -13.18 3.01
C GLN A 98 -5.96 -12.94 2.22
N GLY A 99 -5.99 -13.13 0.90
CA GLY A 99 -4.83 -12.87 0.04
C GLY A 99 -4.39 -11.41 0.03
N LYS A 100 -5.34 -10.45 0.05
CA LYS A 100 -5.02 -9.01 0.11
C LYS A 100 -4.36 -8.63 1.44
N LEU A 101 -4.79 -9.23 2.55
CA LEU A 101 -4.23 -8.96 3.87
C LEU A 101 -2.79 -9.53 4.00
N GLU A 102 -2.55 -10.75 3.49
CA GLU A 102 -1.20 -11.34 3.49
C GLU A 102 -0.22 -10.55 2.63
N GLU A 103 -0.66 -10.10 1.45
CA GLU A 103 0.14 -9.27 0.56
C GLU A 103 0.45 -7.91 1.20
N ALA A 104 -0.55 -7.28 1.83
CA ALA A 104 -0.39 -6.06 2.59
C ALA A 104 0.65 -6.21 3.71
N MET A 105 0.65 -7.36 4.41
CA MET A 105 1.65 -7.66 5.44
C MET A 105 3.06 -7.84 4.89
N ILE A 106 3.21 -8.48 3.73
CA ILE A 106 4.51 -8.67 3.06
C ILE A 106 5.11 -7.32 2.67
N ILE A 107 4.30 -6.45 2.06
CA ILE A 107 4.75 -5.12 1.65
C ILE A 107 5.04 -4.23 2.84
N ASN A 108 4.23 -4.32 3.91
CA ASN A 108 4.51 -3.62 5.15
C ASN A 108 5.91 -3.98 5.71
N ARG A 109 6.23 -5.26 5.71
CA ARG A 109 7.53 -5.75 6.19
C ARG A 109 8.68 -5.19 5.34
N LEU A 110 8.53 -5.19 4.00
CA LEU A 110 9.49 -4.61 3.08
C LEU A 110 9.69 -3.10 3.27
N PHE A 111 8.62 -2.34 3.57
CA PHE A 111 8.71 -0.88 3.70
C PHE A 111 9.13 -0.40 5.10
N PHE A 112 8.77 -1.11 6.16
CA PHE A 112 8.96 -0.62 7.53
C PHE A 112 10.14 -1.26 8.28
N GLU A 113 10.45 -2.53 8.04
CA GLU A 113 11.59 -3.17 8.71
C GLU A 113 12.94 -2.70 8.16
N THR A 114 12.97 -2.20 6.92
CA THR A 114 14.23 -1.82 6.29
C THR A 114 14.61 -0.35 6.46
N GLY A 115 13.75 0.53 6.98
CA GLY A 115 14.09 1.94 7.29
C GLY A 115 14.71 2.74 6.13
N LEU A 116 14.52 2.32 4.89
CA LEU A 116 15.41 2.63 3.79
C LEU A 116 14.91 3.72 2.85
N THR A 117 15.89 4.51 2.40
CA THR A 117 15.84 5.68 1.54
C THR A 117 15.28 5.43 0.13
N ARG A 118 15.00 6.51 -0.59
CA ARG A 118 14.46 6.60 -1.97
C ARG A 118 15.12 5.64 -2.99
N LEU A 119 16.41 5.32 -2.82
CA LEU A 119 17.14 4.36 -3.65
C LEU A 119 16.58 2.94 -3.49
N PHE A 120 16.33 2.53 -2.26
CA PHE A 120 15.85 1.19 -1.94
C PHE A 120 14.39 0.97 -2.41
N GLN A 121 13.56 2.02 -2.40
CA GLN A 121 12.20 1.94 -2.96
C GLN A 121 12.21 1.68 -4.47
N LYS A 122 13.19 2.26 -5.18
CA LYS A 122 13.40 2.01 -6.60
C LYS A 122 13.89 0.58 -6.82
N GLU A 123 14.86 0.12 -6.04
CA GLU A 123 15.41 -1.24 -6.12
C GLU A 123 14.36 -2.31 -5.79
N ILE A 124 13.59 -2.14 -4.72
CA ILE A 124 12.48 -3.05 -4.38
C ILE A 124 11.41 -3.04 -5.46
N GLY A 125 11.05 -1.87 -5.99
CA GLY A 125 10.10 -1.77 -7.10
C GLY A 125 10.59 -2.49 -8.35
N GLU A 126 11.87 -2.36 -8.68
CA GLU A 126 12.50 -3.08 -9.80
C GLU A 126 12.56 -4.59 -9.55
N MET A 127 12.88 -5.01 -8.33
CA MET A 127 12.91 -6.42 -7.96
C MET A 127 11.52 -7.06 -7.97
N LEU A 128 10.52 -6.36 -7.41
CA LEU A 128 9.12 -6.79 -7.47
C LEU A 128 8.66 -6.93 -8.93
N ASN A 129 8.99 -5.95 -9.78
CA ASN A 129 8.67 -6.02 -11.20
C ASN A 129 9.40 -7.18 -11.91
N LYS A 130 10.66 -7.44 -11.56
CA LYS A 130 11.40 -8.59 -12.06
C LYS A 130 10.79 -9.92 -11.61
N ALA A 131 10.38 -10.02 -10.35
CA ALA A 131 9.71 -11.20 -9.81
C ALA A 131 8.35 -11.42 -10.48
N ILE A 132 7.56 -10.37 -10.68
CA ILE A 132 6.29 -10.43 -11.43
C ILE A 132 6.53 -10.86 -12.88
N ALA A 133 7.61 -10.41 -13.51
CA ALA A 133 7.94 -10.79 -14.89
C ALA A 133 8.24 -12.29 -15.04
N LYS A 134 8.75 -12.95 -14.00
CA LYS A 134 9.03 -14.39 -13.97
C LYS A 134 7.77 -15.27 -13.78
N LEU A 135 6.64 -14.69 -13.38
CA LEU A 135 5.39 -15.43 -13.26
C LEU A 135 4.94 -15.99 -14.61
N PRO A 136 4.32 -17.19 -14.65
CA PRO A 136 3.69 -17.71 -15.87
C PRO A 136 2.72 -16.68 -16.45
N ASP A 137 2.70 -16.54 -17.78
CA ASP A 137 1.97 -15.47 -18.48
C ASP A 137 0.52 -15.29 -18.04
N LYS A 138 -0.20 -16.40 -17.90
CA LYS A 138 -1.60 -16.37 -17.46
C LYS A 138 -1.74 -15.84 -16.02
N THR A 139 -0.88 -16.36 -15.13
CA THR A 139 -0.86 -15.92 -13.71
C THR A 139 -0.48 -14.46 -13.59
N ARG A 140 0.55 -14.04 -14.34
CA ARG A 140 1.01 -12.64 -14.38
C ARG A 140 -0.07 -11.68 -14.86
N LYS A 141 -0.78 -12.04 -15.94
CA LYS A 141 -1.88 -11.22 -16.47
C LYS A 141 -3.03 -11.09 -15.47
N ILE A 142 -3.45 -12.20 -14.88
CA ILE A 142 -4.51 -12.23 -13.86
C ILE A 142 -4.10 -11.41 -12.65
N TYR A 143 -2.87 -11.61 -12.13
CA TYR A 143 -2.34 -10.85 -11.00
C TYR A 143 -2.30 -9.34 -11.29
N LYS A 144 -1.76 -8.92 -12.45
CA LYS A 144 -1.74 -7.51 -12.84
C LYS A 144 -3.14 -6.91 -12.95
N MET A 145 -4.11 -7.64 -13.49
CA MET A 145 -5.48 -7.16 -13.61
C MET A 145 -6.17 -7.02 -12.26
N SER A 146 -5.91 -7.94 -11.33
CA SER A 146 -6.47 -7.84 -9.97
C SER A 146 -5.87 -6.66 -9.17
N ARG A 147 -4.73 -6.10 -9.62
CA ARG A 147 -4.01 -5.01 -8.92
C ARG A 147 -4.13 -3.64 -9.59
N ASN A 148 -4.20 -3.60 -10.92
CA ASN A 148 -4.07 -2.33 -11.65
C ASN A 148 -5.37 -1.77 -12.22
N ASN A 149 -6.45 -2.57 -12.29
CA ASN A 149 -7.62 -2.20 -13.10
C ASN A 149 -8.94 -2.17 -12.32
N ASP A 150 -8.92 -2.16 -10.99
CA ASP A 150 -10.12 -2.19 -10.13
C ASP A 150 -11.16 -3.27 -10.53
N GLN A 151 -10.70 -4.34 -11.21
CA GLN A 151 -11.56 -5.41 -11.73
C GLN A 151 -11.82 -6.45 -10.64
N SER A 152 -13.08 -6.81 -10.51
CA SER A 152 -13.51 -7.90 -9.62
C SER A 152 -13.02 -9.26 -10.14
N ASN A 153 -12.87 -10.24 -9.25
CA ASN A 153 -12.54 -11.62 -9.63
C ASN A 153 -13.54 -12.17 -10.66
N LYS A 154 -14.80 -11.76 -10.59
CA LYS A 154 -15.86 -12.13 -11.53
C LYS A 154 -15.60 -11.61 -12.95
N GLU A 155 -15.17 -10.36 -13.07
CA GLU A 155 -14.84 -9.75 -14.38
C GLU A 155 -13.60 -10.38 -14.99
N ILE A 156 -12.56 -10.64 -14.16
CA ILE A 156 -11.34 -11.32 -14.57
C ILE A 156 -11.67 -12.74 -15.02
N ALA A 157 -12.51 -13.48 -14.25
CA ALA A 157 -12.96 -14.81 -14.58
C ALA A 157 -13.65 -14.84 -15.95
N LYS A 158 -14.58 -13.90 -16.22
CA LYS A 158 -15.25 -13.77 -17.51
C LYS A 158 -14.26 -13.52 -18.65
N LYS A 159 -13.29 -12.61 -18.45
CA LYS A 159 -12.29 -12.26 -19.47
C LYS A 159 -11.35 -13.40 -19.82
N PHE A 160 -10.95 -14.21 -18.84
CA PHE A 160 -10.03 -15.35 -19.03
C PHE A 160 -10.75 -16.68 -19.28
N LYS A 161 -12.09 -16.69 -19.33
CA LYS A 161 -12.94 -17.88 -19.42
C LYS A 161 -12.59 -18.90 -18.32
N LEU A 162 -12.54 -18.41 -17.08
CA LEU A 162 -12.22 -19.15 -15.87
C LEU A 162 -13.36 -19.06 -14.87
N THR A 163 -13.31 -19.89 -13.82
CA THR A 163 -14.12 -19.69 -12.61
C THR A 163 -13.48 -18.68 -11.69
N GLU A 164 -14.24 -18.03 -10.82
CA GLU A 164 -13.71 -17.12 -9.80
C GLU A 164 -12.68 -17.82 -8.89
N LYS A 165 -12.93 -19.08 -8.51
CA LYS A 165 -11.99 -19.92 -7.77
C LYS A 165 -10.65 -20.13 -8.51
N ALA A 166 -10.69 -20.26 -9.83
CA ALA A 166 -9.46 -20.38 -10.62
C ALA A 166 -8.69 -19.06 -10.68
N VAL A 167 -9.38 -17.92 -10.69
CA VAL A 167 -8.74 -16.58 -10.58
C VAL A 167 -8.08 -16.44 -9.21
N GLU A 168 -8.78 -16.77 -8.13
CA GLU A 168 -8.23 -16.75 -6.76
C GLU A 168 -7.00 -17.66 -6.63
N TYR A 169 -7.04 -18.85 -7.21
CA TYR A 169 -5.89 -19.76 -7.24
C TYR A 169 -4.68 -19.11 -7.92
N HIS A 170 -4.87 -18.45 -9.08
CA HIS A 170 -3.77 -17.76 -9.77
C HIS A 170 -3.22 -16.58 -8.94
N ILE A 171 -4.06 -15.82 -8.28
CA ILE A 171 -3.65 -14.72 -7.39
C ILE A 171 -2.83 -15.27 -6.21
N THR A 172 -3.34 -16.30 -5.51
CA THR A 172 -2.66 -16.93 -4.37
C THR A 172 -1.31 -17.52 -4.80
N LYS A 173 -1.26 -18.18 -5.97
CA LYS A 173 -0.02 -18.73 -6.53
C LYS A 173 1.00 -17.63 -6.83
N ALA A 174 0.55 -16.49 -7.38
CA ALA A 174 1.43 -15.34 -7.61
C ALA A 174 2.00 -14.81 -6.30
N LEU A 175 1.16 -14.63 -5.27
CA LEU A 175 1.57 -14.14 -3.97
C LEU A 175 2.58 -15.06 -3.28
N SER A 176 2.33 -16.38 -3.30
CA SER A 176 3.25 -17.36 -2.73
C SER A 176 4.61 -17.34 -3.43
N TYR A 177 4.62 -17.17 -4.75
CA TYR A 177 5.85 -17.05 -5.52
C TYR A 177 6.60 -15.76 -5.19
N LEU A 178 5.90 -14.62 -5.14
CA LEU A 178 6.50 -13.32 -4.78
C LEU A 178 7.07 -13.34 -3.35
N LYS A 179 6.37 -13.97 -2.41
CA LYS A 179 6.86 -14.17 -1.04
C LYS A 179 8.17 -14.97 -1.00
N LEU A 180 8.28 -16.00 -1.83
CA LEU A 180 9.49 -16.81 -1.91
C LEU A 180 10.67 -16.05 -2.55
N GLU A 181 10.43 -15.37 -3.67
CA GLU A 181 11.45 -14.59 -4.39
C GLU A 181 11.97 -13.37 -3.58
N LEU A 182 11.12 -12.82 -2.72
CA LEU A 182 11.45 -11.65 -1.88
C LEU A 182 11.86 -12.03 -0.45
N LYS A 183 12.01 -13.34 -0.16
CA LYS A 183 12.28 -13.84 1.20
C LYS A 183 13.56 -13.28 1.82
N ASP A 184 14.60 -13.08 1.00
CA ASP A 184 15.90 -12.56 1.47
C ASP A 184 15.87 -11.05 1.75
N TYR A 185 14.73 -10.39 1.46
CA TYR A 185 14.48 -8.97 1.68
C TYR A 185 13.34 -8.72 2.69
N LEU A 186 12.74 -9.80 3.18
CA LEU A 186 11.70 -9.87 4.20
C LEU A 186 12.30 -10.24 5.56
#